data_f338849c0b5ca3ebc65ad16722504934
#
_entry.id   f338849c0b5ca3ebc65ad16722504934
#
_cell.length_a   1.000
_cell.length_b   1.000
_cell.length_c   1.000
_cell.angle_alpha   90.00
_cell.angle_beta   90.00
_cell.angle_gamma   90.00
#
_symmetry.space_group_name_H-M   'P 1'
#
loop_
_entity.id
_entity.type
_entity.pdbx_description
1 polymer ?
#
loop_
_entity_poly.entity_id
_entity_poly.type
_entity_poly.pdbx_seq_one_letter_code
_entity_poly.pdbx_strand_id
1 'polypeptide(L)'
;MRMIFQLFLFFLLLMGLPDWYIYRNYIRRCSNKWLRRIYWLPTISLLIGMAVIFLLFEPRPHSMSRMSVFLIIFLCINVPKAVFTLLSLLFRFIARKVKHEFYESWLAGAIAIYTLGYIVFGAIYGKEHFQVKEVSIQSKDIPKGFNGYRIVQLSDIHAGSWAGNQQGLEKAIQKINALQPDLILFTGDLVNNLSTELDEFIPVLSQLKAKDGIYSVLGNHDYSLYIKWDNPEDQKANLDSLMAKEAQMGWQLLNNKHVILHQNNDSIALIGVENSGNPPFPHYSDLENAMKGTDGMFKILLSHDPSHWRREVLPETDIQLTLSGHTHAMQTEILGFSPSRFIYPEYSGLYQEGEQYLYVNIGLGYLMFPMRLGAWPEITLFTLTHKGN
;
A
#
# COMPACT_ATOMS: atom_id res chain seq x y z
N MET A 1 -14.02 18.93 -6.65
CA MET A 1 -15.35 19.16 -6.03
C MET A 1 -16.30 17.97 -6.19
N ARG A 2 -16.54 17.43 -7.41
CA ARG A 2 -17.47 16.30 -7.66
C ARG A 2 -17.08 15.01 -6.91
N MET A 3 -15.80 14.64 -6.91
CA MET A 3 -15.29 13.44 -6.23
C MET A 3 -15.42 13.54 -4.69
N ILE A 4 -15.10 14.69 -4.10
CA ILE A 4 -15.24 14.94 -2.66
C ILE A 4 -16.72 14.83 -2.22
N PHE A 5 -17.62 15.37 -3.03
CA PHE A 5 -19.06 15.25 -2.78
C PHE A 5 -19.54 13.80 -2.86
N GLN A 6 -19.06 13.02 -3.83
CA GLN A 6 -19.38 11.59 -3.98
C GLN A 6 -18.88 10.77 -2.77
N LEU A 7 -17.66 11.02 -2.32
CA LEU A 7 -17.12 10.39 -1.11
C LEU A 7 -17.92 10.75 0.13
N PHE A 8 -18.25 12.02 0.32
CA PHE A 8 -19.08 12.48 1.42
C PHE A 8 -20.45 11.79 1.42
N LEU A 9 -21.11 11.74 0.27
CA LEU A 9 -22.40 11.06 0.12
C LEU A 9 -22.27 9.56 0.41
N PHE A 10 -21.21 8.92 -0.06
CA PHE A 10 -20.93 7.51 0.24
C PHE A 10 -20.79 7.26 1.75
N PHE A 11 -20.03 8.09 2.46
CA PHE A 11 -19.90 7.98 3.92
C PHE A 11 -21.23 8.21 4.64
N LEU A 12 -22.04 9.19 4.22
CA LEU A 12 -23.36 9.42 4.79
C LEU A 12 -24.30 8.22 4.58
N LEU A 13 -24.28 7.60 3.41
CA LEU A 13 -25.08 6.42 3.11
C LEU A 13 -24.62 5.21 3.90
N LEU A 14 -23.30 5.01 4.02
CA LEU A 14 -22.70 3.92 4.79
C LEU A 14 -23.05 4.01 6.30
N MET A 15 -23.24 5.20 6.83
CA MET A 15 -23.71 5.43 8.20
C MET A 15 -25.23 5.34 8.30
N GLY A 16 -25.93 6.15 7.52
CA GLY A 16 -27.35 6.43 7.71
C GLY A 16 -28.26 5.26 7.40
N LEU A 17 -27.97 4.50 6.31
CA LEU A 17 -28.83 3.38 5.91
C LEU A 17 -28.79 2.22 6.92
N PRO A 18 -27.60 1.74 7.38
CA PRO A 18 -27.54 0.71 8.41
C PRO A 18 -28.16 1.16 9.74
N ASP A 19 -27.90 2.40 10.17
CA ASP A 19 -28.45 2.92 11.41
C ASP A 19 -29.98 3.02 11.36
N TRP A 20 -30.54 3.54 10.27
CA TRP A 20 -31.98 3.58 10.08
C TRP A 20 -32.61 2.18 10.10
N TYR A 21 -31.99 1.21 9.40
CA TYR A 21 -32.46 -0.16 9.35
C TYR A 21 -32.47 -0.83 10.74
N ILE A 22 -31.32 -0.76 11.45
CA ILE A 22 -31.16 -1.34 12.80
C ILE A 22 -32.13 -0.66 13.78
N TYR A 23 -32.21 0.67 13.77
CA TYR A 23 -33.14 1.38 14.62
C TYR A 23 -34.57 0.97 14.41
N ARG A 24 -35.04 0.97 13.16
CA ARG A 24 -36.45 0.63 12.80
C ARG A 24 -36.81 -0.80 13.18
N ASN A 25 -35.93 -1.76 12.96
CA ASN A 25 -36.27 -3.18 13.09
C ASN A 25 -35.98 -3.77 14.48
N TYR A 26 -35.02 -3.19 15.21
CA TYR A 26 -34.58 -3.74 16.50
C TYR A 26 -34.69 -2.73 17.65
N ILE A 27 -34.11 -1.54 17.54
CA ILE A 27 -33.96 -0.61 18.65
C ILE A 27 -35.32 0.06 19.03
N ARG A 28 -36.11 0.46 18.04
CA ARG A 28 -37.44 1.08 18.26
C ARG A 28 -38.36 0.20 19.08
N ARG A 29 -38.20 -1.11 19.03
CA ARG A 29 -39.01 -2.11 19.74
C ARG A 29 -38.58 -2.30 21.21
N CYS A 30 -37.41 -1.79 21.62
CA CYS A 30 -36.96 -1.87 23.00
C CYS A 30 -37.83 -1.01 23.89
N SER A 31 -38.21 -1.52 25.05
CA SER A 31 -39.00 -0.79 26.07
C SER A 31 -38.18 0.34 26.70
N ASN A 32 -36.85 0.16 26.79
CA ASN A 32 -35.96 1.17 27.42
C ASN A 32 -35.78 2.41 26.53
N LYS A 33 -36.31 3.54 26.95
CA LYS A 33 -36.25 4.84 26.27
C LYS A 33 -34.81 5.36 26.17
N TRP A 34 -33.96 5.07 27.17
CA TRP A 34 -32.56 5.48 27.18
C TRP A 34 -31.75 4.79 26.10
N LEU A 35 -31.92 3.47 25.91
CA LEU A 35 -31.28 2.73 24.83
C LEU A 35 -31.61 3.31 23.45
N ARG A 36 -32.88 3.71 23.25
CA ARG A 36 -33.30 4.32 21.97
C ARG A 36 -32.65 5.68 21.71
N ARG A 37 -32.34 6.47 22.77
CA ARG A 37 -31.64 7.75 22.64
C ARG A 37 -30.16 7.60 22.49
N ILE A 38 -29.52 6.76 23.32
CA ILE A 38 -28.06 6.50 23.32
C ILE A 38 -27.62 5.85 22.00
N TYR A 39 -28.51 5.10 21.38
CA TYR A 39 -28.19 4.44 20.08
C TYR A 39 -27.64 5.40 19.02
N TRP A 40 -28.09 6.63 18.98
CA TRP A 40 -27.69 7.64 18.00
C TRP A 40 -26.39 8.37 18.35
N LEU A 41 -25.87 8.23 19.57
CA LEU A 41 -24.68 8.96 20.01
C LEU A 41 -23.44 8.66 19.14
N PRO A 42 -23.10 7.40 18.80
CA PRO A 42 -21.95 7.12 17.94
C PRO A 42 -22.07 7.79 16.57
N THR A 43 -23.24 7.74 15.97
CA THR A 43 -23.51 8.34 14.65
C THR A 43 -23.42 9.85 14.70
N ILE A 44 -24.01 10.49 15.71
CA ILE A 44 -23.92 11.93 15.89
C ILE A 44 -22.48 12.37 16.15
N SER A 45 -21.73 11.63 16.99
CA SER A 45 -20.32 11.92 17.26
C SER A 45 -19.46 11.81 16.00
N LEU A 46 -19.70 10.79 15.15
CA LEU A 46 -19.01 10.63 13.88
C LEU A 46 -19.37 11.73 12.88
N LEU A 47 -20.64 12.16 12.82
CA LEU A 47 -21.05 13.28 11.97
C LEU A 47 -20.37 14.58 12.39
N ILE A 48 -20.31 14.85 13.70
CA ILE A 48 -19.60 16.01 14.22
C ILE A 48 -18.11 15.91 13.91
N GLY A 49 -17.49 14.76 14.16
CA GLY A 49 -16.08 14.52 13.85
C GLY A 49 -15.77 14.71 12.36
N MET A 50 -16.62 14.20 11.48
CA MET A 50 -16.49 14.38 10.03
C MET A 50 -16.61 15.85 9.63
N ALA A 51 -17.57 16.59 10.21
CA ALA A 51 -17.73 18.02 9.96
C ALA A 51 -16.52 18.81 10.46
N VAL A 52 -15.99 18.49 11.64
CA VAL A 52 -14.79 19.12 12.21
C VAL A 52 -13.59 18.86 11.30
N ILE A 53 -13.37 17.61 10.85
CA ILE A 53 -12.30 17.28 9.92
C ILE A 53 -12.48 18.07 8.62
N PHE A 54 -13.67 18.09 8.05
CA PHE A 54 -13.92 18.79 6.78
C PHE A 54 -13.69 20.31 6.86
N LEU A 55 -14.05 20.92 7.98
CA LEU A 55 -13.94 22.37 8.18
C LEU A 55 -12.54 22.82 8.62
N LEU A 56 -11.82 21.98 9.38
CA LEU A 56 -10.56 22.32 10.02
C LEU A 56 -9.37 21.54 9.47
N PHE A 57 -9.60 20.71 8.44
CA PHE A 57 -8.53 19.90 7.87
C PHE A 57 -7.56 20.79 7.09
N GLU A 58 -6.37 20.92 7.62
CA GLU A 58 -5.20 21.36 6.86
C GLU A 58 -4.30 20.13 6.64
N PRO A 59 -3.82 19.88 5.41
CA PRO A 59 -2.97 18.73 5.12
C PRO A 59 -1.57 18.92 5.72
N ARG A 60 -1.46 18.72 7.04
CA ARG A 60 -0.21 18.72 7.82
C ARG A 60 -0.04 17.34 8.48
N PRO A 61 1.17 16.91 8.84
CA PRO A 61 1.44 15.58 9.41
C PRO A 61 0.55 15.22 10.60
N HIS A 62 0.40 16.15 11.58
CA HIS A 62 -0.46 15.93 12.74
C HIS A 62 -1.96 15.82 12.41
N SER A 63 -2.41 16.46 11.34
CA SER A 63 -3.80 16.37 10.87
C SER A 63 -4.05 15.01 10.23
N MET A 64 -3.08 14.48 9.51
CA MET A 64 -3.12 13.14 8.89
C MET A 64 -3.26 12.05 9.95
N SER A 65 -2.48 12.08 11.03
CA SER A 65 -2.57 11.12 12.13
C SER A 65 -3.96 11.15 12.80
N ARG A 66 -4.50 12.33 13.08
CA ARG A 66 -5.86 12.47 13.65
C ARG A 66 -6.94 11.95 12.72
N MET A 67 -6.81 12.20 11.42
CA MET A 67 -7.72 11.68 10.42
C MET A 67 -7.66 10.15 10.37
N SER A 68 -6.47 9.55 10.43
CA SER A 68 -6.29 8.10 10.45
C SER A 68 -7.00 7.44 11.64
N VAL A 69 -6.87 8.01 12.84
CA VAL A 69 -7.59 7.53 14.04
C VAL A 69 -9.11 7.65 13.86
N PHE A 70 -9.59 8.78 13.34
CA PHE A 70 -11.02 8.96 13.05
C PHE A 70 -11.53 7.90 12.06
N LEU A 71 -10.79 7.65 11.00
CA LEU A 71 -11.17 6.67 9.97
C LEU A 71 -11.25 5.25 10.53
N ILE A 72 -10.32 4.85 11.41
CA ILE A 72 -10.40 3.53 12.08
C ILE A 72 -11.65 3.43 12.94
N ILE A 73 -11.93 4.46 13.76
CA ILE A 73 -13.14 4.49 14.59
C ILE A 73 -14.39 4.43 13.71
N PHE A 74 -14.40 5.18 12.61
CA PHE A 74 -15.48 5.17 11.64
C PHE A 74 -15.72 3.77 11.07
N LEU A 75 -14.67 3.07 10.63
CA LEU A 75 -14.75 1.72 10.07
C LEU A 75 -15.22 0.72 11.12
N CYS A 76 -14.67 0.75 12.35
CA CYS A 76 -15.05 -0.14 13.44
C CYS A 76 -16.54 -0.03 13.80
N ILE A 77 -17.13 1.15 13.64
CA ILE A 77 -18.55 1.37 13.95
C ILE A 77 -19.45 1.03 12.76
N ASN A 78 -19.12 1.50 11.56
CA ASN A 78 -20.06 1.48 10.45
C ASN A 78 -19.97 0.23 9.57
N VAL A 79 -18.78 -0.35 9.38
CA VAL A 79 -18.63 -1.58 8.56
C VAL A 79 -19.36 -2.77 9.19
N PRO A 80 -19.24 -3.07 10.51
CA PRO A 80 -20.02 -4.12 11.14
C PRO A 80 -21.54 -3.89 11.06
N LYS A 81 -22.00 -2.63 11.20
CA LYS A 81 -23.44 -2.29 11.03
C LYS A 81 -23.90 -2.53 9.59
N ALA A 82 -23.09 -2.17 8.60
CA ALA A 82 -23.40 -2.41 7.19
C ALA A 82 -23.47 -3.90 6.88
N VAL A 83 -22.48 -4.68 7.34
CA VAL A 83 -22.45 -6.15 7.22
C VAL A 83 -23.69 -6.77 7.88
N PHE A 84 -23.99 -6.38 9.12
CA PHE A 84 -25.20 -6.84 9.80
C PHE A 84 -26.47 -6.54 8.99
N THR A 85 -26.59 -5.33 8.48
CA THR A 85 -27.78 -4.89 7.72
C THR A 85 -27.95 -5.67 6.44
N LEU A 86 -26.86 -5.82 5.65
CA LEU A 86 -26.87 -6.56 4.38
C LEU A 86 -27.21 -8.03 4.61
N LEU A 87 -26.56 -8.68 5.57
CA LEU A 87 -26.82 -10.09 5.89
C LEU A 87 -28.22 -10.31 6.47
N SER A 88 -28.67 -9.42 7.35
CA SER A 88 -30.04 -9.48 7.89
C SER A 88 -31.09 -9.32 6.80
N LEU A 89 -30.89 -8.44 5.83
CA LEU A 89 -31.77 -8.31 4.65
C LEU A 89 -31.75 -9.55 3.78
N LEU A 90 -30.54 -10.06 3.46
CA LEU A 90 -30.36 -11.26 2.66
C LEU A 90 -31.05 -12.47 3.32
N PHE A 91 -30.76 -12.73 4.59
CA PHE A 91 -31.31 -13.85 5.32
C PHE A 91 -32.84 -13.75 5.44
N ARG A 92 -33.39 -12.55 5.71
CA ARG A 92 -34.84 -12.34 5.69
C ARG A 92 -35.47 -12.62 4.32
N PHE A 93 -34.76 -12.26 3.24
CA PHE A 93 -35.24 -12.57 1.89
C PHE A 93 -35.28 -14.09 1.64
N ILE A 94 -34.23 -14.81 2.06
CA ILE A 94 -34.17 -16.29 1.95
C ILE A 94 -35.21 -16.93 2.85
N ALA A 95 -35.33 -16.50 4.09
CA ALA A 95 -36.25 -17.09 5.09
C ALA A 95 -37.72 -16.93 4.77
N ARG A 96 -38.11 -15.85 4.09
CA ARG A 96 -39.45 -15.72 3.53
C ARG A 96 -39.83 -16.90 2.62
N LYS A 97 -38.84 -17.54 2.00
CA LYS A 97 -39.02 -18.75 1.17
C LYS A 97 -39.02 -20.04 2.00
N VAL A 98 -38.39 -20.07 3.20
CA VAL A 98 -38.12 -21.29 3.97
C VAL A 98 -38.88 -21.37 5.31
N LYS A 99 -39.64 -20.32 5.70
CA LYS A 99 -40.44 -20.21 6.96
C LYS A 99 -39.67 -20.38 8.29
N HIS A 100 -38.40 -19.95 8.36
CA HIS A 100 -37.62 -19.97 9.61
C HIS A 100 -37.06 -18.55 9.93
N GLU A 101 -37.61 -17.86 10.95
CA GLU A 101 -37.31 -16.43 11.19
C GLU A 101 -36.23 -16.12 12.27
N PHE A 102 -35.86 -17.07 13.15
CA PHE A 102 -35.21 -16.72 14.41
C PHE A 102 -33.67 -16.76 14.37
N TYR A 103 -33.06 -17.65 13.61
CA TYR A 103 -31.60 -17.82 13.62
C TYR A 103 -30.81 -16.80 12.80
N GLU A 104 -31.45 -16.09 11.92
CA GLU A 104 -30.87 -15.24 10.89
C GLU A 104 -30.22 -13.97 11.44
N SER A 105 -30.90 -13.30 12.38
CA SER A 105 -30.38 -12.08 13.01
C SER A 105 -29.19 -12.37 13.92
N TRP A 106 -29.15 -13.53 14.57
CA TRP A 106 -28.03 -13.94 15.40
C TRP A 106 -26.77 -14.26 14.57
N LEU A 107 -26.94 -14.95 13.43
CA LEU A 107 -25.86 -15.22 12.51
C LEU A 107 -25.31 -13.94 11.90
N ALA A 108 -26.17 -13.02 11.45
CA ALA A 108 -25.76 -11.71 10.96
C ALA A 108 -25.01 -10.91 12.04
N GLY A 109 -25.48 -10.97 13.29
CA GLY A 109 -24.82 -10.36 14.45
C GLY A 109 -23.44 -10.95 14.74
N ALA A 110 -23.33 -12.28 14.71
CA ALA A 110 -22.06 -12.96 14.92
C ALA A 110 -21.02 -12.59 13.84
N ILE A 111 -21.43 -12.55 12.56
CA ILE A 111 -20.55 -12.14 11.45
C ILE A 111 -20.16 -10.66 11.60
N ALA A 112 -21.07 -9.79 12.02
CA ALA A 112 -20.76 -8.37 12.27
C ALA A 112 -19.75 -8.19 13.41
N ILE A 113 -19.88 -8.95 14.51
CA ILE A 113 -18.91 -8.96 15.61
C ILE A 113 -17.56 -9.50 15.14
N TYR A 114 -17.54 -10.58 14.36
CA TYR A 114 -16.32 -11.10 13.75
C TYR A 114 -15.65 -10.05 12.85
N THR A 115 -16.44 -9.33 12.04
CA THR A 115 -15.94 -8.24 11.19
C THR A 115 -15.29 -7.13 12.01
N LEU A 116 -15.91 -6.72 13.13
CA LEU A 116 -15.30 -5.76 14.07
C LEU A 116 -13.98 -6.29 14.61
N GLY A 117 -13.96 -7.53 15.10
CA GLY A 117 -12.74 -8.18 15.61
C GLY A 117 -11.63 -8.24 14.55
N TYR A 118 -11.98 -8.52 13.29
CA TYR A 118 -11.05 -8.58 12.19
C TYR A 118 -10.46 -7.20 11.85
N ILE A 119 -11.27 -6.13 11.85
CA ILE A 119 -10.80 -4.75 11.66
C ILE A 119 -9.83 -4.37 12.80
N VAL A 120 -10.19 -4.65 14.06
CA VAL A 120 -9.33 -4.37 15.21
C VAL A 120 -8.03 -5.17 15.14
N PHE A 121 -8.09 -6.45 14.75
CA PHE A 121 -6.90 -7.28 14.51
C PHE A 121 -5.99 -6.66 13.44
N GLY A 122 -6.56 -6.23 12.31
CA GLY A 122 -5.80 -5.57 11.23
C GLY A 122 -5.12 -4.28 11.67
N ALA A 123 -5.79 -3.51 12.55
CA ALA A 123 -5.25 -2.25 13.06
C ALA A 123 -4.15 -2.44 14.11
N ILE A 124 -4.24 -3.49 14.93
CA ILE A 124 -3.27 -3.74 16.02
C ILE A 124 -2.10 -4.60 15.54
N TYR A 125 -2.39 -5.71 14.89
CA TYR A 125 -1.40 -6.74 14.52
C TYR A 125 -1.14 -6.80 13.01
N GLY A 126 -2.16 -6.61 12.19
CA GLY A 126 -2.07 -6.82 10.74
C GLY A 126 -1.03 -5.94 10.06
N LYS A 127 -0.88 -4.69 10.50
CA LYS A 127 0.11 -3.74 9.97
C LYS A 127 1.57 -4.09 10.27
N GLU A 128 1.83 -5.02 11.19
CA GLU A 128 3.16 -5.55 11.51
C GLU A 128 3.32 -7.04 11.18
N HIS A 129 2.33 -7.63 10.52
CA HIS A 129 2.36 -9.03 10.11
C HIS A 129 3.17 -9.20 8.81
N PHE A 130 4.47 -8.89 8.85
CA PHE A 130 5.37 -8.94 7.71
C PHE A 130 5.44 -10.34 7.11
N GLN A 131 5.07 -10.47 5.84
CA GLN A 131 5.19 -11.71 5.07
C GLN A 131 6.39 -11.65 4.13
N VAL A 132 7.15 -12.74 4.07
CA VAL A 132 8.15 -12.94 3.03
C VAL A 132 7.50 -13.73 1.90
N LYS A 133 7.50 -13.17 0.69
CA LYS A 133 7.09 -13.86 -0.53
C LYS A 133 8.33 -14.23 -1.33
N GLU A 134 8.52 -15.51 -1.55
CA GLU A 134 9.62 -16.02 -2.36
C GLU A 134 9.17 -16.19 -3.81
N VAL A 135 9.94 -15.63 -4.75
CA VAL A 135 9.63 -15.62 -6.18
C VAL A 135 10.88 -16.05 -6.95
N SER A 136 10.75 -17.04 -7.84
CA SER A 136 11.81 -17.43 -8.75
C SER A 136 11.56 -16.80 -10.12
N ILE A 137 12.52 -16.04 -10.62
CA ILE A 137 12.53 -15.50 -11.98
C ILE A 137 13.46 -16.37 -12.81
N GLN A 138 12.88 -17.02 -13.83
CA GLN A 138 13.61 -17.94 -14.69
C GLN A 138 13.69 -17.39 -16.11
N SER A 139 14.90 -17.17 -16.61
CA SER A 139 15.13 -16.73 -17.99
C SER A 139 16.45 -17.30 -18.52
N LYS A 140 16.49 -17.56 -19.83
CA LYS A 140 17.73 -17.86 -20.55
C LYS A 140 18.66 -16.64 -20.63
N ASP A 141 18.10 -15.45 -20.53
CA ASP A 141 18.83 -14.17 -20.61
C ASP A 141 19.50 -13.80 -19.28
N ILE A 142 19.16 -14.48 -18.17
CA ILE A 142 19.90 -14.33 -16.91
C ILE A 142 21.30 -14.95 -17.10
N PRO A 143 22.39 -14.16 -16.94
CA PRO A 143 23.74 -14.69 -17.08
C PRO A 143 24.03 -15.75 -16.00
N LYS A 144 24.90 -16.72 -16.33
CA LYS A 144 25.22 -17.82 -15.39
C LYS A 144 25.80 -17.35 -14.07
N GLY A 145 26.56 -16.24 -14.06
CA GLY A 145 27.12 -15.65 -12.86
C GLY A 145 26.06 -15.15 -11.88
N PHE A 146 24.85 -14.88 -12.35
CA PHE A 146 23.71 -14.46 -11.53
C PHE A 146 22.74 -15.60 -11.17
N ASN A 147 23.07 -16.84 -11.50
CA ASN A 147 22.25 -17.97 -11.10
C ASN A 147 22.28 -18.13 -9.58
N GLY A 148 21.12 -18.11 -8.93
CA GLY A 148 20.98 -18.12 -7.48
C GLY A 148 21.10 -16.74 -6.81
N TYR A 149 21.23 -15.64 -7.56
CA TYR A 149 21.34 -14.29 -7.04
C TYR A 149 20.05 -13.86 -6.33
N ARG A 150 20.17 -13.34 -5.11
CA ARG A 150 19.06 -13.06 -4.20
C ARG A 150 18.79 -11.57 -4.11
N ILE A 151 17.61 -11.16 -4.53
CA ILE A 151 17.19 -9.75 -4.52
C ILE A 151 16.00 -9.60 -3.57
N VAL A 152 16.10 -8.70 -2.61
CA VAL A 152 14.93 -8.29 -1.83
C VAL A 152 14.33 -7.03 -2.43
N GLN A 153 13.05 -7.06 -2.77
CA GLN A 153 12.27 -5.87 -3.08
C GLN A 153 11.49 -5.40 -1.86
N LEU A 154 11.57 -4.11 -1.61
CA LEU A 154 10.77 -3.36 -0.65
C LEU A 154 10.06 -2.22 -1.38
N SER A 155 8.92 -1.79 -0.88
CA SER A 155 8.16 -0.67 -1.42
C SER A 155 7.32 -0.01 -0.34
N ASP A 156 6.93 1.24 -0.57
CA ASP A 156 5.85 1.89 0.16
C ASP A 156 6.03 1.78 1.69
N ILE A 157 7.14 2.26 2.20
CA ILE A 157 7.43 2.28 3.65
C ILE A 157 6.54 3.31 4.34
N HIS A 158 6.33 4.49 3.72
CA HIS A 158 5.55 5.57 4.30
C HIS A 158 5.96 5.89 5.74
N ALA A 159 7.21 6.33 5.92
CA ALA A 159 7.84 6.50 7.23
C ALA A 159 6.98 7.28 8.24
N GLY A 160 6.29 8.33 7.80
CA GLY A 160 5.39 9.09 8.69
C GLY A 160 4.24 8.29 9.29
N SER A 161 3.87 7.16 8.68
CA SER A 161 2.86 6.25 9.24
C SER A 161 3.37 5.44 10.43
N TRP A 162 4.71 5.29 10.55
CA TRP A 162 5.37 4.58 11.65
C TRP A 162 5.72 5.48 12.83
N ALA A 163 5.43 6.79 12.78
CA ALA A 163 5.76 7.74 13.85
C ALA A 163 5.38 7.20 15.24
N GLY A 164 6.37 7.17 16.13
CA GLY A 164 6.23 6.58 17.47
C GLY A 164 6.24 5.03 17.52
N ASN A 165 6.49 4.34 16.40
CA ASN A 165 6.58 2.87 16.34
C ASN A 165 7.86 2.41 15.61
N GLN A 166 9.03 2.87 16.03
CA GLN A 166 10.32 2.43 15.50
C GLN A 166 10.50 0.90 15.60
N GLN A 167 10.07 0.30 16.72
CA GLN A 167 10.19 -1.14 16.94
C GLN A 167 9.48 -1.99 15.89
N GLY A 168 8.35 -1.50 15.35
CA GLY A 168 7.65 -2.19 14.27
C GLY A 168 8.51 -2.27 13.01
N LEU A 169 9.15 -1.15 12.64
CA LEU A 169 10.03 -1.11 11.46
C LEU A 169 11.34 -1.89 11.71
N GLU A 170 11.92 -1.84 12.93
CA GLU A 170 13.10 -2.64 13.30
C GLU A 170 12.86 -4.14 13.10
N LYS A 171 11.69 -4.66 13.47
CA LYS A 171 11.32 -6.07 13.22
C LYS A 171 11.36 -6.42 11.74
N ALA A 172 10.88 -5.52 10.88
CA ALA A 172 10.94 -5.70 9.43
C ALA A 172 12.39 -5.75 8.95
N ILE A 173 13.24 -4.80 9.38
CA ILE A 173 14.66 -4.73 9.01
C ILE A 173 15.41 -5.99 9.45
N GLN A 174 15.18 -6.47 10.68
CA GLN A 174 15.78 -7.71 11.17
C GLN A 174 15.38 -8.91 10.28
N LYS A 175 14.10 -8.98 9.89
CA LYS A 175 13.60 -10.04 9.02
C LYS A 175 14.21 -9.97 7.62
N ILE A 176 14.37 -8.76 7.06
CA ILE A 176 15.01 -8.54 5.77
C ILE A 176 16.49 -8.97 5.81
N ASN A 177 17.23 -8.51 6.82
CA ASN A 177 18.65 -8.84 6.97
C ASN A 177 18.89 -10.36 7.20
N ALA A 178 17.94 -11.04 7.86
CA ALA A 178 18.00 -12.50 8.05
C ALA A 178 17.88 -13.27 6.71
N LEU A 179 17.33 -12.66 5.67
CA LEU A 179 17.28 -13.24 4.32
C LEU A 179 18.64 -13.21 3.62
N GLN A 180 19.61 -12.45 4.11
CA GLN A 180 20.94 -12.29 3.52
C GLN A 180 20.89 -12.01 2.00
N PRO A 181 20.23 -10.91 1.56
CA PRO A 181 20.13 -10.61 0.14
C PRO A 181 21.49 -10.17 -0.44
N ASP A 182 21.72 -10.50 -1.72
CA ASP A 182 22.81 -9.92 -2.46
C ASP A 182 22.52 -8.44 -2.78
N LEU A 183 21.26 -8.11 -3.06
CA LEU A 183 20.80 -6.78 -3.46
C LEU A 183 19.49 -6.43 -2.77
N ILE A 184 19.30 -5.16 -2.38
CA ILE A 184 17.98 -4.64 -1.96
C ILE A 184 17.55 -3.57 -2.96
N LEU A 185 16.29 -3.66 -3.42
CA LEU A 185 15.67 -2.75 -4.35
C LEU A 185 14.44 -2.12 -3.69
N PHE A 186 14.41 -0.80 -3.62
CA PHE A 186 13.30 -0.04 -3.07
C PHE A 186 12.53 0.68 -4.17
N THR A 187 11.25 0.39 -4.31
CA THR A 187 10.43 0.84 -5.45
C THR A 187 9.55 2.06 -5.12
N GLY A 188 9.99 2.95 -4.21
CA GLY A 188 9.37 4.26 -3.98
C GLY A 188 8.38 4.34 -2.83
N ASP A 189 7.88 5.54 -2.59
CA ASP A 189 7.00 5.93 -1.48
C ASP A 189 7.64 5.68 -0.11
N LEU A 190 8.79 6.32 0.09
CA LEU A 190 9.54 6.25 1.34
C LEU A 190 8.87 7.06 2.45
N VAL A 191 8.28 8.22 2.10
CA VAL A 191 7.57 9.10 3.03
C VAL A 191 6.10 9.27 2.65
N ASN A 192 5.28 9.82 3.53
CA ASN A 192 3.91 10.21 3.18
C ASN A 192 3.90 11.52 2.39
N ASN A 193 4.72 12.51 2.80
CA ASN A 193 4.86 13.82 2.16
C ASN A 193 6.16 14.54 2.53
N LEU A 194 6.63 14.44 3.78
CA LEU A 194 7.71 15.28 4.28
C LEU A 194 9.00 14.49 4.51
N SER A 195 10.11 15.01 4.04
CA SER A 195 11.43 14.44 4.30
C SER A 195 11.75 14.31 5.80
N THR A 196 11.18 15.18 6.63
CA THR A 196 11.33 15.14 8.10
C THR A 196 10.68 13.91 8.74
N GLU A 197 9.80 13.21 8.02
CA GLU A 197 9.23 11.94 8.49
C GLU A 197 10.30 10.85 8.65
N LEU A 198 11.46 10.98 7.97
CA LEU A 198 12.58 10.05 8.06
C LEU A 198 13.49 10.31 9.27
N ASP A 199 13.43 11.47 9.92
CA ASP A 199 14.44 11.86 10.91
C ASP A 199 14.61 10.82 12.03
N GLU A 200 13.52 10.28 12.52
CA GLU A 200 13.55 9.24 13.54
C GLU A 200 13.89 7.83 13.00
N PHE A 201 13.78 7.60 11.68
CA PHE A 201 13.93 6.29 11.06
C PHE A 201 15.27 6.08 10.34
N ILE A 202 16.05 7.14 10.10
CA ILE A 202 17.40 7.03 9.50
C ILE A 202 18.25 5.97 10.22
N PRO A 203 18.35 5.94 11.58
CA PRO A 203 19.16 4.95 12.26
C PRO A 203 18.66 3.50 12.07
N VAL A 204 17.35 3.32 11.86
CA VAL A 204 16.73 2.00 11.66
C VAL A 204 16.95 1.55 10.21
N LEU A 205 16.63 2.39 9.24
CA LEU A 205 16.74 2.09 7.81
C LEU A 205 18.19 1.91 7.36
N SER A 206 19.14 2.62 7.98
CA SER A 206 20.59 2.44 7.76
C SER A 206 21.11 1.06 8.19
N GLN A 207 20.32 0.26 8.93
CA GLN A 207 20.69 -1.11 9.32
C GLN A 207 20.41 -2.15 8.23
N LEU A 208 19.74 -1.78 7.14
CA LEU A 208 19.57 -2.67 6.00
C LEU A 208 20.92 -3.07 5.43
N LYS A 209 21.06 -4.35 5.09
CA LYS A 209 22.33 -4.92 4.60
C LYS A 209 22.11 -5.74 3.34
N ALA A 210 22.85 -5.41 2.31
CA ALA A 210 22.97 -6.20 1.09
C ALA A 210 24.41 -6.16 0.59
N LYS A 211 24.86 -7.24 -0.04
CA LYS A 211 26.25 -7.38 -0.51
C LYS A 211 26.60 -6.34 -1.58
N ASP A 212 25.71 -6.15 -2.55
CA ASP A 212 25.92 -5.29 -3.71
C ASP A 212 25.18 -3.94 -3.58
N GLY A 213 24.67 -3.65 -2.36
CA GLY A 213 24.09 -2.35 -2.01
C GLY A 213 22.57 -2.30 -2.04
N ILE A 214 22.08 -1.08 -1.87
CA ILE A 214 20.65 -0.76 -1.84
C ILE A 214 20.41 0.31 -2.89
N TYR A 215 19.46 0.07 -3.79
CA TYR A 215 19.07 1.01 -4.83
C TYR A 215 17.59 1.35 -4.70
N SER A 216 17.27 2.61 -4.96
CA SER A 216 15.92 3.15 -4.81
C SER A 216 15.46 3.94 -6.03
N VAL A 217 14.16 4.11 -6.15
CA VAL A 217 13.51 5.11 -7.00
C VAL A 217 12.47 5.85 -6.18
N LEU A 218 12.02 7.02 -6.66
CA LEU A 218 10.97 7.79 -6.02
C LEU A 218 9.58 7.30 -6.44
N GLY A 219 8.64 7.30 -5.47
CA GLY A 219 7.22 7.14 -5.72
C GLY A 219 6.48 8.48 -5.72
N ASN A 220 5.18 8.45 -5.96
CA ASN A 220 4.38 9.67 -6.09
C ASN A 220 4.28 10.48 -4.79
N HIS A 221 4.36 9.84 -3.63
CA HIS A 221 4.34 10.50 -2.33
C HIS A 221 5.65 11.27 -2.03
N ASP A 222 6.76 10.78 -2.54
CA ASP A 222 8.09 11.37 -2.30
C ASP A 222 8.22 12.78 -2.91
N TYR A 223 7.41 13.12 -3.93
CA TYR A 223 7.34 14.47 -4.51
C TYR A 223 6.49 15.46 -3.70
N SER A 224 5.86 15.02 -2.61
CA SER A 224 5.07 15.87 -1.69
C SER A 224 3.92 16.63 -2.35
N LEU A 225 3.24 16.03 -3.30
CA LEU A 225 2.17 16.66 -4.09
C LEU A 225 0.82 16.72 -3.34
N TYR A 226 0.70 16.04 -2.20
CA TYR A 226 -0.57 15.89 -1.47
C TYR A 226 -0.73 16.85 -0.30
N ILE A 227 0.22 17.76 -0.12
CA ILE A 227 0.15 18.85 0.85
C ILE A 227 0.23 20.19 0.12
N LYS A 228 -0.25 21.24 0.79
CA LYS A 228 -0.14 22.60 0.27
C LYS A 228 1.19 23.20 0.72
N TRP A 229 1.95 23.69 -0.23
CA TRP A 229 3.18 24.43 -0.02
C TRP A 229 2.94 25.94 -0.13
N ASP A 230 3.67 26.72 0.67
CA ASP A 230 3.59 28.18 0.59
C ASP A 230 4.27 28.70 -0.69
N ASN A 231 5.31 28.02 -1.14
CA ASN A 231 6.00 28.30 -2.40
C ASN A 231 6.60 26.99 -2.99
N PRO A 232 6.90 26.97 -4.31
CA PRO A 232 7.51 25.80 -4.97
C PRO A 232 8.93 25.48 -4.49
N GLU A 233 9.67 26.48 -4.01
CA GLU A 233 11.04 26.34 -3.51
C GLU A 233 11.08 25.46 -2.26
N ASP A 234 10.11 25.59 -1.35
CA ASP A 234 10.00 24.76 -0.15
C ASP A 234 9.70 23.30 -0.51
N GLN A 235 8.85 23.06 -1.50
CA GLN A 235 8.58 21.72 -2.01
C GLN A 235 9.85 21.09 -2.59
N LYS A 236 10.58 21.86 -3.40
CA LYS A 236 11.86 21.40 -3.96
C LYS A 236 12.89 21.11 -2.87
N ALA A 237 13.03 22.00 -1.89
CA ALA A 237 13.93 21.80 -0.76
C ALA A 237 13.59 20.55 0.04
N ASN A 238 12.31 20.24 0.20
CA ASN A 238 11.85 18.99 0.84
C ASN A 238 12.27 17.76 0.04
N LEU A 239 12.12 17.77 -1.28
CA LEU A 239 12.56 16.67 -2.15
C LEU A 239 14.09 16.51 -2.13
N ASP A 240 14.83 17.61 -2.24
CA ASP A 240 16.30 17.60 -2.16
C ASP A 240 16.77 17.05 -0.79
N SER A 241 16.07 17.40 0.30
CA SER A 241 16.34 16.86 1.64
C SER A 241 16.04 15.35 1.73
N LEU A 242 14.96 14.87 1.10
CA LEU A 242 14.62 13.44 1.04
C LEU A 242 15.74 12.66 0.36
N MET A 243 16.17 13.10 -0.82
CA MET A 243 17.26 12.46 -1.57
C MET A 243 18.59 12.46 -0.79
N ALA A 244 18.90 13.55 -0.07
CA ALA A 244 20.07 13.61 0.78
C ALA A 244 20.01 12.62 1.96
N LYS A 245 18.83 12.39 2.54
CA LYS A 245 18.62 11.41 3.61
C LYS A 245 18.72 9.97 3.09
N GLU A 246 18.26 9.67 1.88
CA GLU A 246 18.51 8.36 1.25
C GLU A 246 20.01 8.11 1.09
N ALA A 247 20.74 9.08 0.58
CA ALA A 247 22.20 9.00 0.47
C ALA A 247 22.88 8.85 1.85
N GLN A 248 22.38 9.53 2.88
CA GLN A 248 22.87 9.39 4.27
C GLN A 248 22.67 7.98 4.81
N MET A 249 21.58 7.30 4.42
CA MET A 249 21.34 5.90 4.76
C MET A 249 22.19 4.91 3.93
N GLY A 250 22.97 5.39 2.97
CA GLY A 250 23.78 4.58 2.06
C GLY A 250 23.00 4.02 0.87
N TRP A 251 21.80 4.54 0.59
CA TRP A 251 20.97 4.12 -0.55
C TRP A 251 21.40 4.90 -1.81
N GLN A 252 21.29 4.24 -2.95
CA GLN A 252 21.67 4.81 -4.25
C GLN A 252 20.39 5.05 -5.07
N LEU A 253 20.02 6.32 -5.23
CA LEU A 253 18.82 6.72 -5.97
C LEU A 253 19.06 6.68 -7.48
N LEU A 254 18.19 5.96 -8.19
CA LEU A 254 18.23 5.79 -9.65
C LEU A 254 17.11 6.57 -10.34
N ASN A 255 17.17 7.88 -10.31
CA ASN A 255 16.21 8.72 -11.03
C ASN A 255 16.62 8.87 -12.49
N ASN A 256 15.88 8.19 -13.41
CA ASN A 256 16.13 8.15 -14.86
C ASN A 256 17.59 7.77 -15.18
N LYS A 257 18.11 6.75 -14.49
CA LYS A 257 19.51 6.29 -14.60
C LYS A 257 19.56 4.77 -14.51
N HIS A 258 20.70 4.23 -14.87
CA HIS A 258 21.03 2.83 -14.62
C HIS A 258 22.39 2.66 -13.98
N VAL A 259 22.63 1.47 -13.45
CA VAL A 259 23.93 0.95 -13.04
C VAL A 259 24.10 -0.46 -13.60
N ILE A 260 25.35 -0.81 -13.87
CA ILE A 260 25.69 -2.17 -14.28
C ILE A 260 26.21 -2.93 -13.06
N LEU A 261 25.52 -4.01 -12.73
CA LEU A 261 25.91 -4.93 -11.66
C LEU A 261 26.78 -6.04 -12.25
N HIS A 262 27.86 -6.36 -11.60
CA HIS A 262 28.82 -7.36 -12.04
C HIS A 262 28.89 -8.54 -11.07
N GLN A 263 28.81 -9.76 -11.59
CA GLN A 263 29.08 -10.99 -10.84
C GLN A 263 30.00 -11.89 -11.68
N ASN A 264 31.18 -12.18 -11.13
CA ASN A 264 32.22 -12.89 -11.89
C ASN A 264 32.53 -12.15 -13.19
N ASN A 265 32.33 -12.78 -14.34
CA ASN A 265 32.53 -12.20 -15.68
C ASN A 265 31.22 -11.74 -16.34
N ASP A 266 30.12 -11.85 -15.65
CA ASP A 266 28.79 -11.54 -16.16
C ASP A 266 28.28 -10.20 -15.60
N SER A 267 27.33 -9.59 -16.31
CA SER A 267 26.72 -8.34 -15.91
C SER A 267 25.23 -8.30 -16.24
N ILE A 268 24.48 -7.53 -15.42
CA ILE A 268 23.07 -7.19 -15.64
C ILE A 268 22.90 -5.69 -15.49
N ALA A 269 21.88 -5.13 -16.13
CA ALA A 269 21.51 -3.72 -15.99
C ALA A 269 20.40 -3.54 -14.96
N LEU A 270 20.65 -2.71 -13.97
CA LEU A 270 19.63 -2.22 -13.03
C LEU A 270 19.26 -0.79 -13.41
N ILE A 271 18.02 -0.58 -13.83
CA ILE A 271 17.47 0.66 -14.35
C ILE A 271 16.49 1.22 -13.34
N GLY A 272 16.52 2.51 -13.08
CA GLY A 272 15.51 3.17 -12.27
C GLY A 272 14.95 4.40 -13.00
N VAL A 273 13.65 4.56 -12.91
CA VAL A 273 12.97 5.75 -13.43
C VAL A 273 12.24 6.49 -12.33
N GLU A 274 12.08 7.79 -12.52
CA GLU A 274 11.19 8.59 -11.69
C GLU A 274 9.74 8.14 -11.85
N ASN A 275 8.82 8.62 -11.00
CA ASN A 275 7.43 8.15 -11.04
C ASN A 275 6.79 8.32 -12.42
N SER A 276 6.15 7.26 -12.89
CA SER A 276 5.48 7.15 -14.19
C SER A 276 4.03 6.74 -14.03
N GLY A 277 3.23 7.60 -13.36
CA GLY A 277 1.82 7.32 -13.07
C GLY A 277 0.86 7.75 -14.17
N ASN A 278 -0.34 7.17 -14.14
CA ASN A 278 -1.48 7.70 -14.89
C ASN A 278 -2.07 8.92 -14.14
N PRO A 279 -2.65 9.90 -14.84
CA PRO A 279 -3.32 11.01 -14.18
C PRO A 279 -4.32 10.54 -13.12
N PRO A 280 -4.34 11.12 -11.92
CA PRO A 280 -3.69 12.39 -11.51
C PRO A 280 -2.26 12.25 -10.96
N PHE A 281 -1.64 11.08 -11.04
CA PHE A 281 -0.28 10.87 -10.52
C PHE A 281 0.78 11.49 -11.43
N PRO A 282 1.95 11.87 -10.88
CA PRO A 282 3.01 12.49 -11.65
C PRO A 282 3.62 11.52 -12.68
N HIS A 283 4.09 12.09 -13.77
CA HIS A 283 4.80 11.38 -14.83
C HIS A 283 6.10 12.13 -15.14
N TYR A 284 7.22 11.65 -14.60
CA TYR A 284 8.55 12.25 -14.71
C TYR A 284 9.60 11.27 -15.26
N SER A 285 9.17 10.06 -15.64
CA SER A 285 10.07 9.04 -16.17
C SER A 285 10.66 9.46 -17.52
N ASP A 286 11.93 9.12 -17.71
CA ASP A 286 12.65 9.18 -18.99
C ASP A 286 13.30 7.79 -19.20
N LEU A 287 12.47 6.84 -19.63
CA LEU A 287 12.87 5.44 -19.77
C LEU A 287 13.90 5.26 -20.88
N GLU A 288 13.73 5.97 -22.01
CA GLU A 288 14.65 5.93 -23.13
C GLU A 288 16.08 6.33 -22.66
N ASN A 289 16.21 7.42 -21.93
CA ASN A 289 17.50 7.89 -21.43
C ASN A 289 18.06 6.93 -20.37
N ALA A 290 17.22 6.40 -19.47
CA ALA A 290 17.62 5.48 -18.43
C ALA A 290 18.18 4.16 -19.01
N MET A 291 17.73 3.72 -20.18
CA MET A 291 18.14 2.49 -20.85
C MET A 291 19.40 2.62 -21.72
N LYS A 292 19.86 3.83 -22.04
CA LYS A 292 20.99 4.04 -22.96
C LYS A 292 22.25 3.27 -22.54
N GLY A 293 22.73 2.37 -23.41
CA GLY A 293 23.94 1.58 -23.14
C GLY A 293 23.71 0.27 -22.38
N THR A 294 22.46 -0.16 -22.23
CA THR A 294 22.11 -1.46 -21.59
C THR A 294 21.78 -2.56 -22.61
N ASP A 295 22.08 -2.34 -23.89
CA ASP A 295 21.76 -3.27 -24.97
C ASP A 295 22.37 -4.66 -24.75
N GLY A 296 21.57 -5.70 -24.99
CA GLY A 296 22.00 -7.09 -24.88
C GLY A 296 22.19 -7.61 -23.45
N MET A 297 21.90 -6.81 -22.42
CA MET A 297 21.96 -7.22 -21.01
C MET A 297 20.59 -7.71 -20.52
N PHE A 298 20.58 -8.57 -19.52
CA PHE A 298 19.38 -8.79 -18.71
C PHE A 298 19.07 -7.52 -17.91
N LYS A 299 17.85 -7.02 -18.02
CA LYS A 299 17.44 -5.73 -17.47
C LYS A 299 16.42 -5.90 -16.34
N ILE A 300 16.68 -5.24 -15.22
CA ILE A 300 15.74 -5.08 -14.11
C ILE A 300 15.37 -3.60 -14.03
N LEU A 301 14.08 -3.28 -14.12
CA LEU A 301 13.57 -1.93 -14.04
C LEU A 301 12.89 -1.71 -12.68
N LEU A 302 13.25 -0.63 -11.99
CA LEU A 302 12.49 -0.08 -10.86
C LEU A 302 11.57 1.03 -11.39
N SER A 303 10.27 0.85 -11.22
CA SER A 303 9.26 1.84 -11.58
C SER A 303 8.10 1.75 -10.59
N HIS A 304 7.86 2.81 -9.83
CA HIS A 304 6.92 2.78 -8.71
C HIS A 304 5.49 2.38 -9.12
N ASP A 305 4.90 3.07 -10.11
CA ASP A 305 3.51 2.83 -10.55
C ASP A 305 3.46 1.65 -11.56
N PRO A 306 2.72 0.57 -11.28
CA PRO A 306 2.64 -0.60 -12.15
C PRO A 306 1.98 -0.32 -13.50
N SER A 307 1.20 0.76 -13.64
CA SER A 307 0.57 1.14 -14.91
C SER A 307 1.60 1.50 -16.00
N HIS A 308 2.83 1.86 -15.59
CA HIS A 308 3.95 2.11 -16.50
C HIS A 308 4.28 0.89 -17.36
N TRP A 309 4.18 -0.31 -16.77
CA TRP A 309 4.53 -1.54 -17.48
C TRP A 309 3.71 -1.75 -18.75
N ARG A 310 2.38 -1.69 -18.67
CA ARG A 310 1.52 -1.88 -19.86
C ARG A 310 1.55 -0.69 -20.80
N ARG A 311 1.76 0.50 -20.28
CA ARG A 311 1.71 1.72 -21.08
C ARG A 311 2.93 1.90 -21.97
N GLU A 312 4.12 1.58 -21.45
CA GLU A 312 5.38 1.92 -22.09
C GLU A 312 6.37 0.75 -22.09
N VAL A 313 6.62 0.11 -20.94
CA VAL A 313 7.68 -0.90 -20.81
C VAL A 313 7.41 -2.10 -21.70
N LEU A 314 6.22 -2.69 -21.62
CA LEU A 314 5.86 -3.90 -22.36
C LEU A 314 5.86 -3.70 -23.89
N PRO A 315 5.27 -2.64 -24.45
CA PRO A 315 5.23 -2.45 -25.91
C PRO A 315 6.53 -1.91 -26.52
N GLU A 316 7.38 -1.20 -25.76
CA GLU A 316 8.46 -0.40 -26.32
C GLU A 316 9.87 -0.88 -25.94
N THR A 317 9.99 -1.87 -25.02
CA THR A 317 11.29 -2.29 -24.50
C THR A 317 11.48 -3.82 -24.48
N ASP A 318 12.72 -4.21 -24.24
CA ASP A 318 13.15 -5.59 -24.00
C ASP A 318 13.47 -5.86 -22.52
N ILE A 319 12.92 -5.09 -21.59
CA ILE A 319 13.13 -5.26 -20.15
C ILE A 319 12.50 -6.57 -19.67
N GLN A 320 13.30 -7.46 -19.06
CA GLN A 320 12.82 -8.75 -18.63
C GLN A 320 12.11 -8.73 -17.29
N LEU A 321 12.49 -7.85 -16.34
CA LEU A 321 11.87 -7.79 -15.02
C LEU A 321 11.59 -6.35 -14.63
N THR A 322 10.32 -6.02 -14.42
CA THR A 322 9.88 -4.74 -13.84
C THR A 322 9.42 -4.95 -12.41
N LEU A 323 9.88 -4.11 -11.49
CA LEU A 323 9.51 -4.12 -10.08
C LEU A 323 8.75 -2.84 -9.77
N SER A 324 7.55 -2.98 -9.21
CA SER A 324 6.65 -1.87 -8.87
C SER A 324 6.08 -2.01 -7.46
N GLY A 325 5.47 -0.93 -6.95
CA GLY A 325 4.75 -0.84 -5.68
C GLY A 325 3.39 -0.20 -5.82
N HIS A 326 3.16 0.91 -5.10
CA HIS A 326 2.10 1.89 -5.25
C HIS A 326 0.69 1.46 -4.79
N THR A 327 0.25 0.26 -5.11
CA THR A 327 -1.16 -0.14 -4.97
C THR A 327 -1.57 -0.45 -3.54
N HIS A 328 -0.65 -0.90 -2.70
CA HIS A 328 -0.88 -1.49 -1.37
C HIS A 328 -1.94 -2.62 -1.37
N ALA A 329 -2.43 -3.08 -2.52
CA ALA A 329 -3.68 -3.83 -2.65
C ALA A 329 -4.84 -3.15 -1.88
N MET A 330 -4.86 -1.80 -1.83
CA MET A 330 -5.73 -0.99 -0.96
C MET A 330 -5.75 -1.46 0.50
N GLN A 331 -4.65 -2.03 0.99
CA GLN A 331 -4.47 -2.54 2.36
C GLN A 331 -5.51 -3.61 2.77
N THR A 332 -6.30 -4.10 1.82
CA THR A 332 -7.38 -5.04 2.08
C THR A 332 -7.44 -6.09 0.97
N GLU A 333 -7.31 -7.36 1.37
CA GLU A 333 -7.52 -8.51 0.50
C GLU A 333 -8.30 -9.59 1.26
N ILE A 334 -9.45 -9.98 0.76
CA ILE A 334 -10.32 -10.98 1.38
C ILE A 334 -10.57 -12.09 0.36
N LEU A 335 -10.19 -13.32 0.69
CA LEU A 335 -10.31 -14.49 -0.19
C LEU A 335 -9.68 -14.28 -1.59
N GLY A 336 -8.53 -13.61 -1.65
CA GLY A 336 -7.82 -13.32 -2.90
C GLY A 336 -8.43 -12.16 -3.72
N PHE A 337 -9.37 -11.43 -3.14
CA PHE A 337 -9.97 -10.27 -3.78
C PHE A 337 -9.60 -8.98 -3.04
N SER A 338 -9.01 -8.03 -3.78
CA SER A 338 -8.81 -6.66 -3.34
C SER A 338 -9.58 -5.68 -4.20
N PRO A 339 -10.16 -4.60 -3.60
CA PRO A 339 -10.77 -3.51 -4.36
C PRO A 339 -9.81 -2.82 -5.35
N SER A 340 -8.51 -2.92 -5.11
CA SER A 340 -7.46 -2.39 -5.99
C SER A 340 -7.58 -2.89 -7.43
N ARG A 341 -8.09 -4.10 -7.62
CA ARG A 341 -8.32 -4.73 -8.93
C ARG A 341 -9.20 -3.92 -9.88
N PHE A 342 -10.07 -3.07 -9.34
CA PHE A 342 -10.93 -2.22 -10.17
C PHE A 342 -10.21 -1.02 -10.76
N ILE A 343 -9.04 -0.66 -10.19
CA ILE A 343 -8.24 0.49 -10.63
C ILE A 343 -6.99 0.02 -11.34
N TYR A 344 -6.31 -0.99 -10.77
CA TYR A 344 -5.08 -1.57 -11.29
C TYR A 344 -5.32 -3.04 -11.66
N PRO A 345 -5.32 -3.40 -12.95
CA PRO A 345 -5.36 -4.81 -13.36
C PRO A 345 -4.21 -5.62 -12.74
N GLU A 346 -3.02 -5.04 -12.73
CA GLU A 346 -1.82 -5.53 -12.05
C GLU A 346 -1.67 -4.85 -10.69
N TYR A 347 -2.29 -5.40 -9.65
CA TYR A 347 -2.28 -4.76 -8.33
C TYR A 347 -1.42 -5.48 -7.28
N SER A 348 -1.00 -6.71 -7.50
CA SER A 348 -0.23 -7.49 -6.51
C SER A 348 0.36 -8.76 -7.13
N GLY A 349 1.62 -9.08 -6.79
CA GLY A 349 2.27 -10.32 -7.20
C GLY A 349 2.86 -10.30 -8.61
N LEU A 350 3.10 -11.49 -9.16
CA LEU A 350 3.82 -11.70 -10.41
C LEU A 350 2.86 -11.78 -11.61
N TYR A 351 3.17 -11.02 -12.64
CA TYR A 351 2.53 -11.04 -13.96
C TYR A 351 3.59 -11.35 -15.01
N GLN A 352 3.19 -12.00 -16.10
CA GLN A 352 4.08 -12.35 -17.20
C GLN A 352 3.37 -12.19 -18.54
N GLU A 353 4.04 -11.55 -19.49
CA GLU A 353 3.66 -11.44 -20.89
C GLU A 353 4.90 -11.75 -21.74
N GLY A 354 4.87 -12.89 -22.46
CA GLY A 354 6.06 -13.37 -23.18
C GLY A 354 7.26 -13.63 -22.26
N GLU A 355 8.37 -12.96 -22.53
CA GLU A 355 9.62 -13.06 -21.75
C GLU A 355 9.74 -11.92 -20.71
N GLN A 356 8.72 -11.05 -20.59
CA GLN A 356 8.74 -9.91 -19.68
C GLN A 356 7.88 -10.17 -18.45
N TYR A 357 8.41 -9.83 -17.28
CA TYR A 357 7.77 -9.98 -15.99
C TYR A 357 7.51 -8.61 -15.37
N LEU A 358 6.37 -8.49 -14.70
CA LEU A 358 6.08 -7.43 -13.75
C LEU A 358 5.84 -8.07 -12.38
N TYR A 359 6.46 -7.53 -11.34
CA TYR A 359 6.08 -7.84 -9.98
C TYR A 359 5.61 -6.58 -9.26
N VAL A 360 4.44 -6.65 -8.65
CA VAL A 360 3.86 -5.57 -7.85
C VAL A 360 3.90 -5.96 -6.39
N ASN A 361 4.81 -5.33 -5.63
CA ASN A 361 4.90 -5.45 -4.17
C ASN A 361 3.83 -4.56 -3.53
N ILE A 362 3.08 -5.09 -2.58
CA ILE A 362 1.98 -4.36 -1.94
C ILE A 362 2.41 -3.50 -0.75
N GLY A 363 3.71 -3.29 -0.59
CA GLY A 363 4.27 -2.34 0.37
C GLY A 363 4.50 -2.89 1.77
N LEU A 364 5.51 -2.32 2.43
CA LEU A 364 5.91 -2.65 3.79
C LEU A 364 5.09 -1.87 4.83
N GLY A 365 4.76 -0.62 4.52
CA GLY A 365 4.05 0.30 5.40
C GLY A 365 2.54 0.31 5.19
N TYR A 366 1.92 1.41 5.52
CA TYR A 366 0.49 1.66 5.32
C TYR A 366 0.26 3.17 5.14
N LEU A 367 -0.85 3.51 4.50
CA LEU A 367 -1.23 4.89 4.23
C LEU A 367 -2.67 5.15 4.65
N MET A 368 -2.96 6.31 5.25
CA MET A 368 -4.26 6.77 5.74
C MET A 368 -4.93 5.87 6.79
N PHE A 369 -5.10 4.58 6.51
CA PHE A 369 -5.70 3.61 7.41
C PHE A 369 -4.60 2.82 8.11
N PRO A 370 -4.38 3.00 9.43
CA PRO A 370 -3.34 2.27 10.16
C PRO A 370 -3.76 0.82 10.40
N MET A 371 -4.08 0.11 9.32
CA MET A 371 -4.47 -1.29 9.34
C MET A 371 -4.14 -1.98 8.02
N ARG A 372 -3.96 -3.30 8.09
CA ARG A 372 -3.93 -4.18 6.93
C ARG A 372 -4.80 -5.41 7.17
N LEU A 373 -5.62 -5.79 6.20
CA LEU A 373 -6.58 -6.88 6.29
C LEU A 373 -6.38 -7.86 5.13
N GLY A 374 -5.64 -8.95 5.34
CA GLY A 374 -5.31 -9.93 4.29
C GLY A 374 -4.19 -9.47 3.35
N ALA A 375 -4.17 -8.21 2.94
CA ALA A 375 -3.06 -7.58 2.23
C ALA A 375 -1.91 -7.24 3.22
N TRP A 376 -1.25 -8.28 3.73
CA TRP A 376 -0.22 -8.11 4.77
C TRP A 376 1.01 -7.39 4.25
N PRO A 377 1.76 -6.65 5.12
CA PRO A 377 3.02 -6.02 4.73
C PRO A 377 3.97 -7.03 4.09
N GLU A 378 4.55 -6.65 2.96
CA GLU A 378 5.27 -7.58 2.09
C GLU A 378 6.76 -7.28 1.98
N ILE A 379 7.56 -8.32 2.11
CA ILE A 379 8.98 -8.38 1.78
C ILE A 379 9.10 -9.41 0.67
N THR A 380 9.49 -9.02 -0.55
CA THR A 380 9.62 -9.98 -1.65
C THR A 380 11.09 -10.39 -1.83
N LEU A 381 11.34 -11.70 -1.80
CA LEU A 381 12.66 -12.27 -2.07
C LEU A 381 12.65 -12.94 -3.44
N PHE A 382 13.34 -12.35 -4.40
CA PHE A 382 13.58 -12.97 -5.69
C PHE A 382 14.84 -13.85 -5.66
N THR A 383 14.77 -14.95 -6.40
CA THR A 383 15.95 -15.72 -6.79
C THR A 383 16.02 -15.75 -8.31
N LEU A 384 17.09 -15.21 -8.87
CA LEU A 384 17.34 -15.29 -10.30
C LEU A 384 17.84 -16.69 -10.67
N THR A 385 17.25 -17.28 -11.68
CA THR A 385 17.59 -18.65 -12.13
C THR A 385 17.88 -18.66 -13.63
N HIS A 386 19.09 -19.00 -13.99
CA HIS A 386 19.45 -19.21 -15.38
C HIS A 386 18.74 -20.47 -15.92
N LYS A 387 17.93 -20.32 -16.95
CA LYS A 387 17.28 -21.43 -17.63
C LYS A 387 18.22 -21.95 -18.71
N GLY A 388 18.86 -23.13 -18.47
CA GLY A 388 19.62 -23.80 -19.50
C GLY A 388 18.79 -24.09 -20.76
N ASN A 389 19.45 -24.17 -21.89
CA ASN A 389 18.83 -24.50 -23.18
C ASN A 389 18.19 -25.88 -23.17
#